data_d492e744238d601381aa536b6d7d2e24
#
_entry.id   d492e744238d601381aa536b6d7d2e24
#
_cell.length_a   1.000
_cell.length_b   1.000
_cell.length_c   1.000
_cell.angle_alpha   90.00
_cell.angle_beta   90.00
_cell.angle_gamma   90.00
#
_symmetry.space_group_name_H-M   'P 1'
#
loop_
_entity.id
_entity.type
_entity.pdbx_description
1 polymer ?
#
loop_
_entity_poly.entity_id
_entity_poly.type
_entity_poly.pdbx_seq_one_letter_code
_entity_poly.pdbx_strand_id
1 'polypeptide(L)'
;MKMFNTLDFVEVAAGHFQAKQQFGQYQLSVVLLPGKTTYEIALFDDDMFVQLPGIHPDYYNEYSDDVIPRLLPVDVDLIMMKLYMMWAYA
;
A
#
# COMPACT_ATOMS: atom_id res chain seq x y z
N MET A 1 10.04 -5.57 11.68
CA MET A 1 9.39 -5.41 10.35
C MET A 1 8.05 -4.70 10.52
N LYS A 2 7.73 -3.79 9.62
CA LYS A 2 6.44 -3.09 9.65
C LYS A 2 5.36 -3.97 9.06
N MET A 3 4.21 -4.04 9.74
CA MET A 3 3.06 -4.84 9.36
C MET A 3 1.79 -3.98 9.45
N PHE A 4 0.66 -4.52 8.98
CA PHE A 4 -0.60 -3.80 8.98
C PHE A 4 -0.95 -3.21 10.36
N ASN A 5 -0.77 -3.98 11.42
CA ASN A 5 -1.11 -3.55 12.78
C ASN A 5 -0.23 -2.43 13.33
N THR A 6 0.87 -2.09 12.66
CA THR A 6 1.74 -0.96 13.04
C THR A 6 1.43 0.30 12.25
N LEU A 7 0.49 0.26 11.31
CA LEU A 7 0.11 1.43 10.52
C LEU A 7 -0.67 2.42 11.37
N ASP A 8 -0.32 3.70 11.25
CA ASP A 8 -1.00 4.79 11.92
C ASP A 8 -2.02 5.41 10.96
N PHE A 9 -3.27 5.00 11.10
CA PHE A 9 -4.36 5.56 10.28
C PHE A 9 -4.80 6.91 10.82
N VAL A 10 -4.90 7.89 9.92
CA VAL A 10 -5.37 9.24 10.22
C VAL A 10 -6.63 9.49 9.39
N GLU A 11 -7.65 10.05 10.01
CA GLU A 11 -8.85 10.45 9.28
C GLU A 11 -8.53 11.72 8.47
N VAL A 12 -8.51 11.58 7.14
CA VAL A 12 -8.16 12.68 6.21
C VAL A 12 -9.40 13.39 5.67
N ALA A 13 -10.56 12.75 5.78
CA ALA A 13 -11.87 13.30 5.47
C ALA A 13 -12.89 12.45 6.23
N ALA A 14 -14.15 12.85 6.27
CA ALA A 14 -15.19 12.14 7.03
C ALA A 14 -15.27 10.67 6.58
N GLY A 15 -14.92 9.74 7.48
CA GLY A 15 -14.92 8.30 7.23
C GLY A 15 -13.82 7.81 6.30
N HIS A 16 -12.91 8.68 5.87
CA HIS A 16 -11.80 8.35 4.98
C HIS A 16 -10.50 8.33 5.79
N PHE A 17 -9.91 7.15 5.94
CA PHE A 17 -8.68 6.95 6.73
C PHE A 17 -7.52 6.59 5.81
N GLN A 18 -6.35 7.10 6.14
CA GLN A 18 -5.13 6.83 5.38
C GLN A 18 -3.97 6.59 6.33
N ALA A 19 -3.14 5.59 6.00
CA ALA A 19 -1.86 5.38 6.63
C ALA A 19 -0.78 5.34 5.55
N LYS A 20 0.41 5.85 5.90
CA LYS A 20 1.57 5.85 5.01
C LYS A 20 2.74 5.18 5.71
N GLN A 21 3.49 4.39 4.98
CA GLN A 21 4.68 3.73 5.50
C GLN A 21 5.78 3.75 4.45
N GLN A 22 6.97 4.18 4.87
CA GLN A 22 8.14 4.22 3.99
C GLN A 22 8.85 2.85 3.97
N PHE A 23 9.23 2.41 2.77
CA PHE A 23 10.05 1.22 2.53
C PHE A 23 11.17 1.60 1.56
N GLY A 24 12.36 1.88 2.08
CA GLY A 24 13.44 2.40 1.24
C GLY A 24 13.01 3.70 0.58
N GLN A 25 13.12 3.78 -0.74
CA GLN A 25 12.69 4.95 -1.51
C GLN A 25 11.19 4.99 -1.78
N TYR A 26 10.47 3.90 -1.51
CA TYR A 26 9.06 3.78 -1.85
C TYR A 26 8.17 4.04 -0.64
N GLN A 27 7.07 4.72 -0.85
CA GLN A 27 6.06 4.93 0.17
C GLN A 27 4.81 4.13 -0.17
N LEU A 28 4.37 3.31 0.77
CA LEU A 28 3.07 2.62 0.70
C LEU A 28 2.00 3.53 1.29
N SER A 29 0.92 3.74 0.55
CA SER A 29 -0.30 4.39 1.04
C SER A 29 -1.38 3.33 1.18
N VAL A 30 -1.98 3.24 2.36
CA VAL A 30 -3.09 2.32 2.67
C VAL A 30 -4.31 3.16 3.02
N VAL A 31 -5.42 2.93 2.33
CA VAL A 31 -6.61 3.77 2.44
C VAL A 31 -7.83 2.91 2.76
N LEU A 32 -8.65 3.42 3.69
CA LEU A 32 -10.00 2.91 3.95
C LEU A 32 -10.99 4.01 3.55
N LEU A 33 -11.75 3.77 2.49
CA LEU A 33 -12.73 4.73 2.01
C LEU A 33 -14.03 4.65 2.82
N PRO A 34 -14.84 5.74 2.87
CA PRO A 34 -16.09 5.75 3.61
C PRO A 34 -17.02 4.59 3.21
N GLY A 35 -17.55 3.89 4.20
CA GLY A 35 -18.48 2.79 3.99
C GLY A 35 -17.85 1.49 3.50
N LYS A 36 -16.53 1.44 3.35
CA LYS A 36 -15.82 0.23 2.92
C LYS A 36 -15.30 -0.55 4.12
N THR A 37 -15.17 -1.87 3.96
CA THR A 37 -14.56 -2.76 4.95
C THR A 37 -13.24 -3.33 4.45
N THR A 38 -12.87 -3.03 3.21
CA THR A 38 -11.62 -3.46 2.59
C THR A 38 -10.76 -2.24 2.28
N TYR A 39 -9.47 -2.48 2.15
CA TYR A 39 -8.47 -1.43 1.97
C TYR A 39 -8.02 -1.34 0.53
N GLU A 40 -7.51 -0.17 0.16
CA GLU A 40 -6.84 0.06 -1.12
C GLU A 40 -5.41 0.48 -0.84
N ILE A 41 -4.48 0.07 -1.71
CA ILE A 41 -3.09 0.50 -1.61
C ILE A 41 -2.63 1.17 -2.90
N ALA A 42 -1.66 2.05 -2.75
CA ALA A 42 -0.89 2.60 -3.85
C ALA A 42 0.56 2.77 -3.39
N LEU A 43 1.47 2.72 -4.34
CA LEU A 43 2.89 2.93 -4.09
C LEU A 43 3.36 4.20 -4.77
N PHE A 44 4.27 4.90 -4.10
CA PHE A 44 4.84 6.15 -4.59
C PHE A 44 6.36 6.12 -4.50
N ASP A 45 7.00 6.71 -5.50
CA ASP A 45 8.39 7.13 -5.46
C ASP A 45 8.36 8.66 -5.56
N ASP A 46 8.66 9.34 -4.45
CA ASP A 46 8.36 10.75 -4.25
C ASP A 46 6.86 11.00 -4.48
N ASP A 47 6.48 11.87 -5.42
CA ASP A 47 5.08 12.18 -5.72
C ASP A 47 4.52 11.37 -6.89
N MET A 48 5.28 10.40 -7.41
CA MET A 48 4.88 9.63 -8.59
C MET A 48 4.36 8.26 -8.19
N PHE A 49 3.22 7.86 -8.75
CA PHE A 49 2.77 6.49 -8.65
C PHE A 49 3.79 5.55 -9.28
N VAL A 50 4.06 4.43 -8.62
CA VAL A 50 4.89 3.36 -9.18
C VAL A 50 4.19 2.02 -9.02
N GLN A 51 4.49 1.11 -9.92
CA GLN A 51 4.03 -0.27 -9.86
C GLN A 51 5.27 -1.15 -9.76
N LEU A 52 5.35 -1.93 -8.68
CA LEU A 52 6.48 -2.82 -8.46
C LEU A 52 6.04 -4.26 -8.73
N PRO A 53 6.43 -4.85 -9.87
CA PRO A 53 6.09 -6.24 -10.17
C PRO A 53 6.57 -7.18 -9.07
N GLY A 54 5.76 -8.18 -8.74
CA GLY A 54 6.06 -9.13 -7.66
C GLY A 54 5.50 -8.73 -6.31
N ILE A 55 5.09 -7.49 -6.10
CA ILE A 55 4.46 -7.04 -4.86
C ILE A 55 3.02 -7.55 -4.75
N HIS A 56 2.29 -7.49 -5.86
CA HIS A 56 0.92 -7.99 -5.94
C HIS A 56 0.63 -8.43 -7.37
N PRO A 57 -0.18 -9.48 -7.56
CA PRO A 57 -0.53 -9.95 -8.91
C PRO A 57 -1.13 -8.88 -9.83
N ASP A 58 -1.81 -7.87 -9.25
CA ASP A 58 -2.41 -6.79 -10.04
C ASP A 58 -1.36 -5.80 -10.59
N TYR A 59 -0.13 -5.82 -10.07
CA TYR A 59 0.99 -5.07 -10.61
C TYR A 59 1.77 -5.97 -11.57
N TYR A 60 1.30 -6.12 -12.79
CA TYR A 60 1.89 -7.05 -13.76
C TYR A 60 2.59 -6.36 -14.93
N ASN A 61 2.20 -5.12 -15.26
CA ASN A 61 2.88 -4.32 -16.28
C ASN A 61 2.50 -2.83 -16.12
N GLU A 62 3.09 -1.97 -16.96
CA GLU A 62 2.90 -0.52 -16.91
C GLU A 62 1.47 -0.05 -17.17
N TYR A 63 0.61 -0.92 -17.69
CA TYR A 63 -0.78 -0.61 -17.97
C TYR A 63 -1.74 -1.05 -16.86
N SER A 64 -1.21 -1.67 -15.80
CA SER A 64 -2.01 -2.02 -14.63
C SER A 64 -2.46 -0.76 -13.90
N ASP A 65 -3.53 -0.87 -13.10
CA ASP A 65 -3.95 0.24 -12.24
C ASP A 65 -2.90 0.53 -11.17
N ASP A 66 -2.67 1.81 -10.86
CA ASP A 66 -1.77 2.21 -9.79
C ASP A 66 -2.32 1.87 -8.40
N VAL A 67 -3.63 1.75 -8.28
CA VAL A 67 -4.32 1.45 -7.02
C VAL A 67 -4.81 0.01 -7.04
N ILE A 68 -4.53 -0.73 -5.96
CA ILE A 68 -5.01 -2.11 -5.78
C ILE A 68 -6.10 -2.09 -4.72
N PRO A 69 -7.36 -2.35 -5.11
CA PRO A 69 -8.49 -2.30 -4.19
C PRO A 69 -8.82 -3.67 -3.56
N ARG A 70 -9.80 -3.65 -2.67
CA ARG A 70 -10.45 -4.85 -2.10
C ARG A 70 -9.50 -5.74 -1.31
N LEU A 71 -8.57 -5.13 -0.56
CA LEU A 71 -7.59 -5.85 0.22
C LEU A 71 -8.07 -6.02 1.67
N LEU A 72 -7.82 -7.19 2.22
CA LEU A 72 -7.95 -7.46 3.65
C LEU A 72 -6.64 -7.12 4.37
N PRO A 73 -6.65 -6.95 5.71
CA PRO A 73 -5.41 -6.73 6.45
C PRO A 73 -4.31 -7.75 6.16
N VAL A 74 -4.65 -9.03 5.97
CA VAL A 74 -3.66 -10.06 5.64
C VAL A 74 -3.01 -9.82 4.28
N ASP A 75 -3.77 -9.29 3.33
CA ASP A 75 -3.23 -8.96 2.00
C ASP A 75 -2.25 -7.80 2.09
N VAL A 76 -2.58 -6.79 2.91
CA VAL A 76 -1.69 -5.66 3.15
C VAL A 76 -0.41 -6.12 3.86
N ASP A 77 -0.53 -7.04 4.83
CA ASP A 77 0.64 -7.65 5.48
C ASP A 77 1.58 -8.31 4.47
N LEU A 78 1.05 -9.07 3.53
CA LEU A 78 1.85 -9.73 2.50
C LEU A 78 2.56 -8.71 1.60
N ILE A 79 1.87 -7.64 1.22
CA ILE A 79 2.45 -6.55 0.44
C ILE A 79 3.59 -5.89 1.22
N MET A 80 3.36 -5.57 2.50
CA MET A 80 4.36 -4.93 3.34
C MET A 80 5.58 -5.83 3.56
N MET A 81 5.36 -7.12 3.75
CA MET A 81 6.46 -8.09 3.89
C MET A 81 7.31 -8.13 2.62
N LYS A 82 6.68 -8.19 1.46
CA LYS A 82 7.40 -8.20 0.18
C LYS A 82 8.17 -6.89 -0.06
N LEU A 83 7.55 -5.76 0.26
CA LEU A 83 8.23 -4.46 0.18
C LEU A 83 9.47 -4.43 1.08
N TYR A 84 9.34 -4.90 2.30
CA TYR A 84 10.45 -4.96 3.24
C TYR A 84 11.58 -5.85 2.71
N MET A 85 11.25 -7.04 2.23
CA MET A 85 12.25 -8.02 1.80
C MET A 85 12.91 -7.65 0.48
N MET A 86 12.17 -7.02 -0.44
CA MET A 86 12.65 -6.78 -1.80
C MET A 86 13.21 -5.38 -1.99
N TRP A 87 12.69 -4.38 -1.28
CA TRP A 87 12.94 -2.98 -1.61
C TRP A 87 13.48 -2.14 -0.46
N ALA A 88 13.21 -2.48 0.80
CA ALA A 88 13.64 -1.66 1.93
C ALA A 88 15.17 -1.64 2.12
N TYR A 89 15.86 -2.63 1.58
CA TYR A 89 17.32 -2.75 1.63
C TYR A 89 17.99 -2.47 0.29
N ALA A 90 17.23 -2.12 -0.71
CA ALA A 90 17.78 -1.85 -2.03
C ALA A 90 18.52 -0.50 -2.08
#